data_aae431175f8458aba0363da4b7c0b33e
#
_entry.id   aae431175f8458aba0363da4b7c0b33e
#
_cell.length_a   1.000
_cell.length_b   1.000
_cell.length_c   1.000
_cell.angle_alpha   90.00
_cell.angle_beta   90.00
_cell.angle_gamma   90.00
#
_symmetry.space_group_name_H-M   'P 1'
#
loop_
_entity.id
_entity.type
_entity.pdbx_description
1 polymer ?
#
loop_
_entity_poly.entity_id
_entity_poly.type
_entity_poly.pdbx_seq_one_letter_code
_entity_poly.pdbx_strand_id
1 'polypeptide(L)'
;MLTLLVLLAFSYQWESWPGFFKPMKNSAMGGTYVTTAEGIESLLLNPALFEAGGAVGANLNLSENVVTIAPKLFELLKDPSKITQLATDTEFLRAVQGVHSYGLDLYGGYGTNVVWANVGGLGVFQTEVFWNLSLTNFNQIELGAWASYFGMVGGSVKLTKDLKIGLSVGFGMAGTLIPATGTSYPATVDVTDQNSLNDVLPDVSKLFSYIDTPFFVFNVGALYRWNDLSLGVAFHYNSKNVLNSAPSQVLSAGVSYDLKILKLAFEVEDVLNTQKTFYRKMNLGLESDFGFLKLYAGLHAGWLTGGLKLDVPFFNVAFSTYVVEFSPNAGLMGERKYTLSFSARF
;
A
#
# COMPACT_ATOMS: atom_id res chain seq x y z
N MET A 1 32.00 -10.29 -5.96
CA MET A 1 30.72 -10.89 -5.56
C MET A 1 30.07 -10.17 -4.40
N LEU A 2 30.80 -9.81 -3.31
CA LEU A 2 30.26 -9.02 -2.19
C LEU A 2 29.78 -7.61 -2.62
N THR A 3 30.53 -6.93 -3.49
CA THR A 3 30.20 -5.60 -4.01
C THR A 3 28.92 -5.60 -4.88
N LEU A 4 28.65 -6.70 -5.57
CA LEU A 4 27.41 -6.85 -6.38
C LEU A 4 26.18 -7.11 -5.48
N LEU A 5 26.35 -7.81 -4.38
CA LEU A 5 25.30 -8.03 -3.37
C LEU A 5 24.96 -6.73 -2.62
N VAL A 6 25.94 -5.88 -2.34
CA VAL A 6 25.75 -4.56 -1.72
C VAL A 6 25.03 -3.60 -2.69
N LEU A 7 25.34 -3.62 -3.98
CA LEU A 7 24.64 -2.81 -5.00
C LEU A 7 23.21 -3.29 -5.26
N LEU A 8 22.90 -4.57 -5.05
CA LEU A 8 21.53 -5.10 -5.16
C LEU A 8 20.65 -4.78 -3.93
N ALA A 9 21.28 -4.47 -2.78
CA ALA A 9 20.53 -4.10 -1.56
C ALA A 9 19.98 -2.67 -1.57
N PHE A 10 20.43 -1.81 -2.49
CA PHE A 10 20.11 -0.38 -2.49
C PHE A 10 19.20 0.12 -3.62
N SER A 11 18.70 -0.75 -4.48
CA SER A 11 17.57 -0.34 -5.32
C SER A 11 16.25 -0.64 -4.59
N TYR A 12 15.92 0.14 -3.58
CA TYR A 12 14.58 0.24 -3.03
C TYR A 12 13.65 0.72 -4.15
N GLN A 13 13.28 -0.18 -5.05
CA GLN A 13 12.14 0.04 -5.91
C GLN A 13 10.90 -0.21 -5.05
N TRP A 14 10.53 0.80 -4.27
CA TRP A 14 9.18 0.90 -3.78
C TRP A 14 8.28 0.63 -4.98
N GLU A 15 7.41 -0.35 -4.83
CA GLU A 15 6.43 -0.59 -5.87
C GLU A 15 5.82 0.77 -6.18
N SER A 16 6.17 1.31 -7.34
CA SER A 16 5.72 2.61 -7.81
C SER A 16 4.28 2.47 -8.27
N TRP A 17 3.43 2.03 -7.33
CA TRP A 17 2.01 2.04 -7.60
C TRP A 17 1.52 3.47 -7.54
N PRO A 18 0.62 3.86 -8.45
CA PRO A 18 -0.03 5.15 -8.36
C PRO A 18 -0.81 5.18 -7.06
N GLY A 19 -0.46 6.00 -6.21
CA GLY A 19 -1.14 6.11 -4.96
C GLY A 19 -0.58 5.12 -3.95
N PHE A 20 -0.12 5.57 -3.16
CA PHE A 20 0.29 5.34 -1.86
C PHE A 20 -0.72 4.48 -1.07
N PHE A 21 -2.01 4.55 -1.36
CA PHE A 21 -3.08 3.89 -0.63
C PHE A 21 -3.41 2.52 -1.25
N LYS A 22 -3.17 1.44 -0.50
CA LYS A 22 -3.62 0.09 -0.84
C LYS A 22 -4.80 -0.31 0.04
N PRO A 23 -6.04 -0.32 -0.47
CA PRO A 23 -7.18 -0.83 0.27
C PRO A 23 -6.91 -2.25 0.77
N MET A 24 -7.29 -2.52 2.01
CA MET A 24 -7.03 -3.79 2.70
C MET A 24 -7.49 -5.00 1.89
N LYS A 25 -8.71 -4.95 1.35
CA LYS A 25 -9.26 -6.03 0.51
C LYS A 25 -8.32 -6.40 -0.65
N ASN A 26 -7.86 -5.40 -1.39
CA ASN A 26 -7.04 -5.61 -2.58
C ASN A 26 -5.66 -6.17 -2.20
N SER A 27 -5.06 -5.70 -1.12
CA SER A 27 -3.82 -6.25 -0.59
C SER A 27 -3.99 -7.71 -0.17
N ALA A 28 -5.09 -8.06 0.51
CA ALA A 28 -5.41 -9.42 0.93
C ALA A 28 -5.69 -10.38 -0.25
N MET A 29 -6.25 -9.86 -1.34
CA MET A 29 -6.56 -10.59 -2.57
C MET A 29 -5.40 -10.58 -3.57
N GLY A 30 -4.17 -10.54 -3.12
CA GLY A 30 -3.00 -10.59 -4.00
C GLY A 30 -2.82 -9.37 -4.89
N GLY A 31 -3.34 -8.22 -4.51
CA GLY A 31 -3.25 -7.00 -5.31
C GLY A 31 -4.30 -6.87 -6.42
N THR A 32 -5.24 -7.80 -6.55
CA THR A 32 -6.31 -7.70 -7.57
C THR A 32 -7.25 -6.55 -7.24
N TYR A 33 -7.53 -5.69 -8.22
CA TYR A 33 -8.41 -4.52 -8.05
C TYR A 33 -9.26 -4.18 -9.28
N VAL A 34 -8.82 -4.55 -10.46
CA VAL A 34 -9.44 -4.13 -11.73
C VAL A 34 -10.91 -4.56 -11.84
N THR A 35 -11.25 -5.72 -11.25
CA THR A 35 -12.62 -6.25 -11.23
C THR A 35 -13.18 -6.43 -9.82
N THR A 36 -12.39 -6.13 -8.77
CA THR A 36 -12.72 -6.46 -7.38
C THR A 36 -12.78 -5.26 -6.44
N ALA A 37 -12.34 -4.06 -6.87
CA ALA A 37 -12.42 -2.84 -6.07
C ALA A 37 -13.88 -2.51 -5.70
N GLU A 38 -14.08 -1.92 -4.52
CA GLU A 38 -15.40 -1.64 -3.98
C GLU A 38 -15.47 -0.22 -3.36
N GLY A 39 -16.68 0.32 -3.30
CA GLY A 39 -16.96 1.56 -2.58
C GLY A 39 -16.22 2.78 -3.15
N ILE A 40 -15.97 3.75 -2.27
CA ILE A 40 -15.31 5.01 -2.63
C ILE A 40 -13.85 4.83 -3.08
N GLU A 41 -13.19 3.78 -2.60
CA GLU A 41 -11.82 3.44 -2.93
C GLU A 41 -11.65 3.04 -4.41
N SER A 42 -12.73 2.62 -5.06
CA SER A 42 -12.71 2.31 -6.50
C SER A 42 -12.40 3.51 -7.38
N LEU A 43 -12.63 4.74 -6.92
CA LEU A 43 -12.18 5.96 -7.61
C LEU A 43 -10.65 5.97 -7.81
N LEU A 44 -9.92 5.41 -6.86
CA LEU A 44 -8.47 5.31 -6.91
C LEU A 44 -7.99 4.13 -7.76
N LEU A 45 -8.73 3.03 -7.77
CA LEU A 45 -8.33 1.74 -8.33
C LEU A 45 -8.88 1.51 -9.76
N ASN A 46 -10.18 1.36 -9.86
CA ASN A 46 -10.90 1.28 -11.14
C ASN A 46 -12.21 2.07 -11.01
N PRO A 47 -12.25 3.31 -11.47
CA PRO A 47 -13.43 4.16 -11.33
C PRO A 47 -14.69 3.62 -12.00
N ALA A 48 -14.60 2.65 -12.94
CA ALA A 48 -15.76 1.98 -13.50
C ALA A 48 -16.54 1.12 -12.48
N LEU A 49 -15.90 0.74 -11.37
CA LEU A 49 -16.51 -0.01 -10.26
C LEU A 49 -17.18 0.91 -9.23
N PHE A 50 -16.97 2.22 -9.32
CA PHE A 50 -17.51 3.16 -8.35
C PHE A 50 -19.04 3.12 -8.30
N GLU A 51 -19.55 2.99 -7.09
CA GLU A 51 -20.97 3.05 -6.74
C GLU A 51 -21.19 4.10 -5.65
N ALA A 52 -22.39 4.72 -5.65
CA ALA A 52 -22.73 5.73 -4.68
C ALA A 52 -22.72 5.18 -3.26
N GLY A 53 -22.32 6.01 -2.31
CA GLY A 53 -22.18 5.70 -0.89
C GLY A 53 -21.05 6.50 -0.27
N GLY A 54 -20.98 6.47 1.04
CA GLY A 54 -19.90 7.13 1.79
C GLY A 54 -19.11 6.15 2.63
N ALA A 55 -17.84 6.47 2.85
CA ALA A 55 -17.00 5.77 3.80
C ALA A 55 -15.97 6.72 4.41
N VAL A 56 -15.60 6.45 5.65
CA VAL A 56 -14.45 7.01 6.33
C VAL A 56 -13.69 5.88 7.01
N GLY A 57 -12.38 5.90 6.96
CA GLY A 57 -11.61 4.81 7.56
C GLY A 57 -10.15 5.16 7.83
N ALA A 58 -9.51 4.22 8.51
CA ALA A 58 -8.11 4.26 8.88
C ALA A 58 -7.47 2.88 8.70
N ASN A 59 -6.25 2.83 8.19
CA ASN A 59 -5.43 1.64 8.13
C ASN A 59 -4.15 1.85 8.93
N LEU A 60 -3.81 0.90 9.79
CA LEU A 60 -2.52 0.81 10.43
C LEU A 60 -1.71 -0.29 9.74
N ASN A 61 -0.58 0.08 9.16
CA ASN A 61 0.31 -0.82 8.43
C ASN A 61 1.57 -1.07 9.26
N LEU A 62 1.92 -2.34 9.50
CA LEU A 62 3.09 -2.76 10.28
C LEU A 62 3.87 -3.80 9.50
N SER A 63 5.20 -3.69 9.47
CA SER A 63 6.05 -4.76 8.96
C SER A 63 6.12 -5.94 9.94
N GLU A 64 6.42 -7.13 9.43
CA GLU A 64 6.61 -8.34 10.23
C GLU A 64 7.69 -8.16 11.29
N ASN A 65 8.78 -7.51 10.93
CA ASN A 65 9.87 -7.24 11.85
C ASN A 65 9.42 -6.37 13.02
N VAL A 66 8.63 -5.32 12.79
CA VAL A 66 8.04 -4.49 13.86
C VAL A 66 7.17 -5.33 14.78
N VAL A 67 6.31 -6.17 14.22
CA VAL A 67 5.42 -7.05 15.00
C VAL A 67 6.23 -8.04 15.84
N THR A 68 7.31 -8.61 15.28
CA THR A 68 8.17 -9.58 15.95
C THR A 68 8.97 -8.97 17.10
N ILE A 69 9.51 -7.76 16.93
CA ILE A 69 10.36 -7.14 17.95
C ILE A 69 9.56 -6.41 19.04
N ALA A 70 8.35 -5.91 18.74
CA ALA A 70 7.58 -5.09 19.66
C ALA A 70 7.34 -5.75 21.03
N PRO A 71 6.91 -7.03 21.14
CA PRO A 71 6.75 -7.69 22.44
C PRO A 71 8.06 -7.79 23.22
N LYS A 72 9.17 -8.09 22.54
CA LYS A 72 10.50 -8.25 23.14
C LYS A 72 11.05 -6.91 23.62
N LEU A 73 10.83 -5.83 22.86
CA LEU A 73 11.15 -4.47 23.31
C LEU A 73 10.32 -4.06 24.53
N PHE A 74 9.06 -4.42 24.57
CA PHE A 74 8.19 -4.14 25.71
C PHE A 74 8.62 -4.89 26.97
N GLU A 75 9.10 -6.14 26.83
CA GLU A 75 9.72 -6.88 27.95
C GLU A 75 11.02 -6.22 28.43
N LEU A 76 11.84 -5.73 27.51
CA LEU A 76 13.09 -5.01 27.85
C LEU A 76 12.80 -3.70 28.61
N LEU A 77 11.74 -2.97 28.21
CA LEU A 77 11.32 -1.76 28.93
C LEU A 77 10.86 -2.05 30.35
N LYS A 78 10.27 -3.24 30.60
CA LYS A 78 9.87 -3.68 31.94
C LYS A 78 11.04 -4.21 32.76
N ASP A 79 11.97 -4.88 32.11
CA ASP A 79 13.13 -5.52 32.76
C ASP A 79 14.39 -5.36 31.88
N PRO A 80 15.17 -4.26 32.08
CA PRO A 80 16.37 -4.01 31.31
C PRO A 80 17.47 -5.08 31.46
N SER A 81 17.41 -5.94 32.49
CA SER A 81 18.40 -7.01 32.67
C SER A 81 18.32 -8.10 31.58
N LYS A 82 17.20 -8.19 30.88
CA LYS A 82 16.99 -9.13 29.76
C LYS A 82 17.77 -8.80 28.48
N ILE A 83 18.48 -7.68 28.43
CA ILE A 83 19.23 -7.26 27.24
C ILE A 83 20.24 -8.33 26.78
N THR A 84 20.92 -8.98 27.74
CA THR A 84 21.90 -10.04 27.43
C THR A 84 21.23 -11.28 26.81
N GLN A 85 20.01 -11.60 27.24
CA GLN A 85 19.24 -12.71 26.69
C GLN A 85 18.77 -12.38 25.27
N LEU A 86 18.28 -11.16 25.02
CA LEU A 86 17.87 -10.72 23.70
C LEU A 86 19.04 -10.63 22.72
N ALA A 87 20.23 -10.24 23.19
CA ALA A 87 21.43 -10.21 22.36
C ALA A 87 21.89 -11.59 21.83
N THR A 88 21.36 -12.68 22.37
CA THR A 88 21.60 -14.05 21.90
C THR A 88 20.38 -14.70 21.23
N ASP A 89 19.25 -14.03 21.22
CA ASP A 89 18.02 -14.50 20.56
C ASP A 89 18.13 -14.30 19.04
N THR A 90 18.25 -15.40 18.31
CA THR A 90 18.44 -15.39 16.86
C THR A 90 17.25 -14.83 16.08
N GLU A 91 16.03 -14.98 16.59
CA GLU A 91 14.82 -14.40 15.99
C GLU A 91 14.79 -12.89 16.18
N PHE A 92 15.11 -12.43 17.38
CA PHE A 92 15.24 -10.99 17.65
C PHE A 92 16.33 -10.35 16.80
N LEU A 93 17.52 -10.95 16.73
CA LEU A 93 18.62 -10.43 15.91
C LEU A 93 18.27 -10.36 14.43
N ARG A 94 17.58 -11.38 13.88
CA ARG A 94 17.09 -11.35 12.49
C ARG A 94 16.06 -10.24 12.28
N ALA A 95 15.11 -10.13 13.19
CA ALA A 95 14.10 -9.09 13.08
C ALA A 95 14.71 -7.69 13.19
N VAL A 96 15.67 -7.48 14.06
CA VAL A 96 16.38 -6.19 14.20
C VAL A 96 17.18 -5.82 12.94
N GLN A 97 17.74 -6.81 12.24
CA GLN A 97 18.52 -6.59 11.01
C GLN A 97 17.69 -6.37 9.74
N GLY A 98 16.38 -6.51 9.83
CA GLY A 98 15.50 -6.34 8.69
C GLY A 98 15.02 -4.90 8.50
N VAL A 99 14.27 -4.70 7.43
CA VAL A 99 13.53 -3.47 7.22
C VAL A 99 12.36 -3.41 8.18
N HIS A 100 12.19 -2.30 8.83
CA HIS A 100 11.07 -2.03 9.73
C HIS A 100 10.26 -0.90 9.16
N SER A 101 8.95 -1.07 9.10
CA SER A 101 8.08 0.03 8.70
C SER A 101 6.78 0.03 9.48
N TYR A 102 6.25 1.22 9.70
CA TYR A 102 4.90 1.43 10.17
C TYR A 102 4.29 2.62 9.44
N GLY A 103 3.02 2.51 9.10
CA GLY A 103 2.30 3.52 8.37
C GLY A 103 0.87 3.68 8.86
N LEU A 104 0.34 4.86 8.63
CA LEU A 104 -1.05 5.21 8.91
C LEU A 104 -1.66 5.83 7.66
N ASP A 105 -2.79 5.27 7.22
CA ASP A 105 -3.60 5.84 6.17
C ASP A 105 -4.94 6.27 6.77
N LEU A 106 -5.36 7.48 6.45
CA LEU A 106 -6.70 8.00 6.75
C LEU A 106 -7.38 8.31 5.43
N TYR A 107 -8.63 7.91 5.30
CA TYR A 107 -9.39 8.22 4.09
C TYR A 107 -10.84 8.53 4.39
N GLY A 108 -11.46 9.29 3.52
CA GLY A 108 -12.88 9.58 3.61
C GLY A 108 -13.43 10.13 2.31
N GLY A 109 -14.65 9.76 2.00
CA GLY A 109 -15.28 10.21 0.79
C GLY A 109 -16.77 9.91 0.75
N TYR A 110 -17.41 10.51 -0.22
CA TYR A 110 -18.84 10.37 -0.47
C TYR A 110 -19.13 10.43 -1.97
N GLY A 111 -20.13 9.69 -2.38
CA GLY A 111 -20.66 9.73 -3.73
C GLY A 111 -22.14 9.56 -3.82
N THR A 112 -22.73 10.05 -4.88
CA THR A 112 -24.15 10.04 -5.13
C THR A 112 -24.49 9.59 -6.55
N ASN A 113 -25.72 9.13 -6.73
CA ASN A 113 -26.26 8.85 -8.06
C ASN A 113 -26.81 10.14 -8.67
N VAL A 114 -26.36 10.45 -9.88
CA VAL A 114 -26.89 11.56 -10.67
C VAL A 114 -27.44 11.00 -11.98
N VAL A 115 -28.76 10.81 -12.04
CA VAL A 115 -29.51 10.29 -13.22
C VAL A 115 -28.93 8.99 -13.76
N TRP A 116 -27.86 9.05 -14.55
CA TRP A 116 -27.24 7.93 -15.25
C TRP A 116 -25.78 7.67 -14.86
N ALA A 117 -25.26 8.45 -13.92
CA ALA A 117 -23.89 8.40 -13.47
C ALA A 117 -23.78 8.29 -11.95
N ASN A 118 -22.75 7.65 -11.45
CA ASN A 118 -22.31 7.79 -10.06
C ASN A 118 -21.18 8.81 -10.04
N VAL A 119 -21.24 9.82 -9.19
CA VAL A 119 -20.19 10.82 -9.02
C VAL A 119 -19.82 10.94 -7.54
N GLY A 120 -18.54 11.15 -7.27
CA GLY A 120 -18.08 11.23 -5.88
C GLY A 120 -16.69 11.82 -5.75
N GLY A 121 -16.28 11.96 -4.51
CA GLY A 121 -14.95 12.44 -4.13
C GLY A 121 -14.36 11.65 -2.97
N LEU A 122 -13.05 11.53 -2.97
CA LEU A 122 -12.25 10.82 -1.98
C LEU A 122 -11.09 11.72 -1.54
N GLY A 123 -10.89 11.84 -0.24
CA GLY A 123 -9.69 12.41 0.37
C GLY A 123 -8.87 11.32 1.04
N VAL A 124 -7.56 11.38 0.92
CA VAL A 124 -6.62 10.43 1.53
C VAL A 124 -5.47 11.19 2.16
N PHE A 125 -5.10 10.79 3.36
CA PHE A 125 -3.85 11.16 4.03
C PHE A 125 -3.09 9.89 4.35
N GLN A 126 -1.80 9.89 4.11
CA GLN A 126 -0.94 8.74 4.33
C GLN A 126 0.40 9.16 4.91
N THR A 127 0.95 8.31 5.76
CA THR A 127 2.31 8.47 6.25
C THR A 127 2.93 7.11 6.49
N GLU A 128 4.22 7.00 6.25
CA GLU A 128 5.00 5.81 6.56
C GLU A 128 6.38 6.23 7.08
N VAL A 129 6.80 5.56 8.15
CA VAL A 129 8.14 5.64 8.68
C VAL A 129 8.79 4.28 8.51
N PHE A 130 10.03 4.26 8.07
CA PHE A 130 10.78 3.03 7.96
C PHE A 130 12.23 3.23 8.42
N TRP A 131 12.83 2.16 8.90
CA TRP A 131 14.25 2.11 9.21
C TRP A 131 14.84 0.75 8.87
N ASN A 132 16.14 0.75 8.60
CA ASN A 132 16.90 -0.43 8.30
C ASN A 132 18.27 -0.35 8.97
N LEU A 133 18.63 -1.35 9.76
CA LEU A 133 19.95 -1.42 10.37
C LEU A 133 20.96 -1.89 9.33
N SER A 134 22.06 -1.15 9.16
CA SER A 134 23.13 -1.53 8.25
C SER A 134 23.79 -2.83 8.68
N LEU A 135 23.83 -3.83 7.79
CA LEU A 135 24.53 -5.10 8.04
C LEU A 135 26.07 -4.98 8.04
N THR A 136 26.58 -3.93 7.42
CA THR A 136 28.02 -3.68 7.29
C THR A 136 28.57 -2.79 8.39
N ASN A 137 27.73 -1.98 8.99
CA ASN A 137 28.08 -1.09 10.09
C ASN A 137 26.90 -0.97 11.06
N PHE A 138 26.96 -1.70 12.16
CA PHE A 138 25.90 -1.73 13.20
C PHE A 138 25.66 -0.38 13.90
N ASN A 139 26.53 0.59 13.70
CA ASN A 139 26.35 1.94 14.21
C ASN A 139 25.51 2.81 13.27
N GLN A 140 25.20 2.33 12.07
CA GLN A 140 24.45 3.08 11.06
C GLN A 140 23.06 2.52 10.85
N ILE A 141 22.06 3.41 10.94
CA ILE A 141 20.67 3.13 10.61
C ILE A 141 20.31 3.98 9.40
N GLU A 142 19.67 3.36 8.42
CA GLU A 142 18.96 4.07 7.38
C GLU A 142 17.55 4.39 7.89
N LEU A 143 17.20 5.66 7.90
CA LEU A 143 15.93 6.15 8.41
C LEU A 143 15.22 6.96 7.32
N GLY A 144 13.95 6.65 7.08
CA GLY A 144 13.11 7.38 6.15
C GLY A 144 11.70 7.59 6.72
N ALA A 145 11.10 8.71 6.38
CA ALA A 145 9.69 8.96 6.63
C ALA A 145 9.13 9.83 5.52
N TRP A 146 7.92 9.53 5.10
CA TRP A 146 7.20 10.31 4.11
C TRP A 146 5.74 10.48 4.51
N ALA A 147 5.13 11.52 3.97
CA ALA A 147 3.70 11.71 4.06
C ALA A 147 3.14 12.29 2.76
N SER A 148 1.87 12.04 2.52
CA SER A 148 1.12 12.64 1.43
C SER A 148 -0.33 12.88 1.84
N TYR A 149 -0.94 13.87 1.20
CA TYR A 149 -2.38 14.03 1.21
C TYR A 149 -2.86 14.38 -0.18
N PHE A 150 -4.00 13.86 -0.56
CA PHE A 150 -4.60 14.20 -1.85
C PHE A 150 -6.12 14.10 -1.80
N GLY A 151 -6.74 14.87 -2.68
CA GLY A 151 -8.16 14.78 -2.96
C GLY A 151 -8.38 14.36 -4.40
N MET A 152 -9.41 13.56 -4.64
CA MET A 152 -9.81 13.19 -5.98
C MET A 152 -11.32 13.25 -6.15
N VAL A 153 -11.73 13.49 -7.38
CA VAL A 153 -13.13 13.45 -7.80
C VAL A 153 -13.24 12.56 -9.03
N GLY A 154 -14.38 11.92 -9.19
CA GLY A 154 -14.59 11.03 -10.32
C GLY A 154 -15.95 10.39 -10.32
N GLY A 155 -16.12 9.41 -11.18
CA GLY A 155 -17.37 8.70 -11.25
C GLY A 155 -17.39 7.59 -12.29
N SER A 156 -18.54 6.92 -12.36
CA SER A 156 -18.82 5.85 -13.31
C SER A 156 -20.11 6.09 -14.06
N VAL A 157 -20.16 5.61 -15.28
CA VAL A 157 -21.31 5.66 -16.18
C VAL A 157 -21.60 4.28 -16.74
N LYS A 158 -22.87 3.88 -16.73
CA LYS A 158 -23.33 2.70 -17.47
C LYS A 158 -23.60 3.07 -18.92
N LEU A 159 -22.77 2.60 -19.84
CA LEU A 159 -22.99 2.76 -21.28
C LEU A 159 -24.02 1.77 -21.81
N THR A 160 -24.00 0.55 -21.28
CA THR A 160 -25.00 -0.50 -21.56
C THR A 160 -25.33 -1.21 -20.25
N LYS A 161 -26.24 -2.20 -20.29
CA LYS A 161 -26.54 -3.04 -19.13
C LYS A 161 -25.30 -3.77 -18.59
N ASP A 162 -24.34 -4.06 -19.44
CA ASP A 162 -23.18 -4.91 -19.14
C ASP A 162 -21.86 -4.12 -19.12
N LEU A 163 -21.80 -2.90 -19.70
CA LEU A 163 -20.58 -2.10 -19.81
C LEU A 163 -20.65 -0.83 -18.98
N LYS A 164 -19.71 -0.68 -18.06
CA LYS A 164 -19.45 0.55 -17.31
C LYS A 164 -18.08 1.13 -17.69
N ILE A 165 -17.99 2.44 -17.72
CA ILE A 165 -16.72 3.16 -17.80
C ILE A 165 -16.62 4.13 -16.61
N GLY A 166 -15.42 4.48 -16.23
CA GLY A 166 -15.18 5.42 -15.13
C GLY A 166 -13.94 6.26 -15.35
N LEU A 167 -13.96 7.41 -14.71
CA LEU A 167 -12.89 8.40 -14.73
C LEU A 167 -12.75 9.01 -13.36
N SER A 168 -11.51 9.23 -12.94
CA SER A 168 -11.21 10.05 -11.75
C SER A 168 -9.96 10.89 -11.96
N VAL A 169 -9.94 12.06 -11.33
CA VAL A 169 -8.81 12.96 -11.31
C VAL A 169 -8.55 13.43 -9.89
N GLY A 170 -7.30 13.57 -9.53
CA GLY A 170 -6.90 13.99 -8.20
C GLY A 170 -5.68 14.88 -8.21
N PHE A 171 -5.57 15.64 -7.14
CA PHE A 171 -4.43 16.50 -6.88
C PHE A 171 -4.03 16.39 -5.42
N GLY A 172 -2.72 16.41 -5.15
CA GLY A 172 -2.20 16.28 -3.81
C GLY A 172 -0.81 16.84 -3.65
N MET A 173 -0.33 16.73 -2.44
CA MET A 173 1.00 17.10 -2.01
C MET A 173 1.65 15.92 -1.32
N ALA A 174 2.94 15.76 -1.52
CA ALA A 174 3.73 14.71 -0.89
C ALA A 174 5.10 15.25 -0.48
N GLY A 175 5.74 14.58 0.44
CA GLY A 175 7.10 14.96 0.84
C GLY A 175 7.72 13.97 1.82
N THR A 176 9.03 14.10 1.96
CA THR A 176 9.83 13.35 2.93
C THR A 176 9.88 14.12 4.23
N LEU A 177 9.46 13.49 5.34
CA LEU A 177 9.41 14.12 6.66
C LEU A 177 10.78 14.16 7.34
N ILE A 178 11.73 13.36 6.87
CA ILE A 178 13.10 13.34 7.34
C ILE A 178 13.93 14.10 6.31
N PRO A 179 14.53 15.24 6.68
CA PRO A 179 15.39 15.98 5.78
C PRO A 179 16.54 15.08 5.32
N ALA A 180 16.78 15.05 4.02
CA ALA A 180 17.94 14.38 3.48
C ALA A 180 19.20 15.10 3.98
N THR A 181 19.96 14.47 4.85
CA THR A 181 21.30 14.94 5.18
C THR A 181 22.21 14.60 4.01
N GLY A 182 22.46 15.57 3.14
CA GLY A 182 23.22 15.35 1.90
C GLY A 182 22.32 15.01 0.69
N THR A 183 22.79 14.15 -0.19
CA THR A 183 22.18 13.87 -1.50
C THR A 183 21.35 12.58 -1.55
N SER A 184 21.19 11.86 -0.44
CA SER A 184 20.53 10.54 -0.41
C SER A 184 19.34 10.47 0.54
N TYR A 185 18.25 9.88 0.06
CA TYR A 185 17.13 9.42 0.84
C TYR A 185 17.03 7.89 0.67
N PRO A 186 16.90 7.08 1.73
CA PRO A 186 16.80 7.44 3.16
C PRO A 186 18.08 8.07 3.74
N ALA A 187 17.93 8.78 4.87
CA ALA A 187 19.06 9.36 5.59
C ALA A 187 19.83 8.26 6.34
N THR A 188 21.14 8.26 6.22
CA THR A 188 22.01 7.38 7.02
C THR A 188 22.40 8.10 8.30
N VAL A 189 22.11 7.51 9.44
CA VAL A 189 22.31 8.07 10.78
C VAL A 189 23.30 7.20 11.54
N ASP A 190 24.34 7.81 12.12
CA ASP A 190 25.19 7.15 13.10
C ASP A 190 24.53 7.24 14.49
N VAL A 191 24.08 6.09 15.02
CA VAL A 191 23.39 6.03 16.32
C VAL A 191 24.28 6.30 17.51
N THR A 192 25.59 6.30 17.32
CA THR A 192 26.57 6.64 18.37
C THR A 192 26.88 8.13 18.41
N ASP A 193 26.50 8.88 17.36
CA ASP A 193 26.65 10.33 17.30
C ASP A 193 25.30 11.02 17.52
N GLN A 194 25.15 11.67 18.67
CA GLN A 194 23.94 12.38 19.05
C GLN A 194 23.61 13.56 18.13
N ASN A 195 24.61 14.17 17.50
CA ASN A 195 24.39 15.24 16.53
C ASN A 195 23.76 14.67 15.24
N SER A 196 24.26 13.52 14.77
CA SER A 196 23.69 12.81 13.61
C SER A 196 22.22 12.45 13.82
N LEU A 197 21.84 12.06 15.03
CA LEU A 197 20.43 11.80 15.39
C LEU A 197 19.60 13.08 15.40
N ASN A 198 20.11 14.17 16.01
CA ASN A 198 19.39 15.44 16.10
C ASN A 198 19.18 16.08 14.73
N ASP A 199 20.12 15.92 13.81
CA ASP A 199 20.06 16.48 12.44
C ASP A 199 18.97 15.82 11.59
N VAL A 200 18.55 14.61 11.96
CA VAL A 200 17.59 13.81 11.20
C VAL A 200 16.18 13.84 11.81
N LEU A 201 16.08 14.14 13.12
CA LEU A 201 14.78 14.23 13.78
C LEU A 201 14.00 15.43 13.22
N PRO A 202 12.81 15.22 12.63
CA PRO A 202 12.03 16.30 12.08
C PRO A 202 11.55 17.24 13.19
N ASP A 203 11.63 18.53 12.92
CA ASP A 203 10.94 19.52 13.75
C ASP A 203 9.43 19.32 13.58
N VAL A 204 8.76 18.78 14.59
CA VAL A 204 7.32 18.47 14.58
C VAL A 204 6.48 19.68 14.23
N SER A 205 6.94 20.89 14.57
CA SER A 205 6.25 22.14 14.23
C SER A 205 6.27 22.46 12.73
N LYS A 206 7.19 21.85 11.99
CA LYS A 206 7.39 22.06 10.54
C LYS A 206 6.97 20.86 9.68
N LEU A 207 6.35 19.82 10.26
CA LEU A 207 6.01 18.60 9.52
C LEU A 207 5.25 18.90 8.21
N PHE A 208 4.29 19.79 8.23
CA PHE A 208 3.54 20.15 7.03
C PHE A 208 4.34 20.95 6.00
N SER A 209 5.41 21.64 6.40
CA SER A 209 6.25 22.37 5.46
C SER A 209 7.17 21.46 4.63
N TYR A 210 7.35 20.22 5.06
CA TYR A 210 8.09 19.19 4.31
C TYR A 210 7.25 18.49 3.23
N ILE A 211 5.92 18.68 3.26
CA ILE A 211 4.99 18.11 2.27
C ILE A 211 4.74 19.18 1.19
N ASP A 212 5.72 19.40 0.34
CA ASP A 212 5.78 20.55 -0.59
C ASP A 212 5.75 20.15 -2.07
N THR A 213 5.81 18.86 -2.37
CA THR A 213 5.87 18.34 -3.73
C THR A 213 4.48 18.07 -4.28
N PRO A 214 3.96 18.89 -5.21
CA PRO A 214 2.66 18.69 -5.81
C PRO A 214 2.67 17.50 -6.78
N PHE A 215 1.58 16.72 -6.80
CA PHE A 215 1.36 15.67 -7.75
C PHE A 215 -0.09 15.63 -8.25
N PHE A 216 -0.26 15.06 -9.43
CA PHE A 216 -1.53 14.88 -10.09
C PHE A 216 -1.76 13.40 -10.38
N VAL A 217 -2.98 12.93 -10.14
CA VAL A 217 -3.41 11.54 -10.40
C VAL A 217 -4.56 11.55 -11.39
N PHE A 218 -4.52 10.62 -12.33
CA PHE A 218 -5.56 10.43 -13.32
C PHE A 218 -5.81 8.93 -13.52
N ASN A 219 -7.05 8.49 -13.37
CA ASN A 219 -7.43 7.10 -13.56
C ASN A 219 -8.58 6.96 -14.53
N VAL A 220 -8.51 5.97 -15.40
CA VAL A 220 -9.57 5.57 -16.30
C VAL A 220 -9.83 4.08 -16.11
N GLY A 221 -11.09 3.69 -16.14
CA GLY A 221 -11.47 2.31 -16.02
C GLY A 221 -12.60 1.91 -16.93
N ALA A 222 -12.62 0.64 -17.30
CA ALA A 222 -13.75 0.00 -17.97
C ALA A 222 -14.02 -1.36 -17.33
N LEU A 223 -15.30 -1.72 -17.26
CA LEU A 223 -15.77 -3.00 -16.73
C LEU A 223 -16.88 -3.53 -17.61
N TYR A 224 -16.71 -4.75 -18.11
CA TYR A 224 -17.74 -5.50 -18.82
C TYR A 224 -18.16 -6.70 -17.98
N ARG A 225 -19.47 -6.86 -17.74
CA ARG A 225 -20.05 -7.98 -16.99
C ARG A 225 -20.89 -8.84 -17.90
N TRP A 226 -20.60 -10.12 -17.91
CA TRP A 226 -21.37 -11.13 -18.63
C TRP A 226 -21.74 -12.27 -17.68
N ASN A 227 -22.99 -12.24 -17.19
CA ASN A 227 -23.45 -13.11 -16.10
C ASN A 227 -22.51 -13.00 -14.87
N ASP A 228 -21.90 -14.10 -14.47
CA ASP A 228 -20.99 -14.18 -13.33
C ASP A 228 -19.53 -13.81 -13.69
N LEU A 229 -19.23 -13.59 -14.96
CA LEU A 229 -17.92 -13.20 -15.45
C LEU A 229 -17.80 -11.68 -15.52
N SER A 230 -16.73 -11.13 -14.99
CA SER A 230 -16.37 -9.73 -15.12
C SER A 230 -15.01 -9.60 -15.80
N LEU A 231 -14.91 -8.74 -16.81
CA LEU A 231 -13.68 -8.35 -17.49
C LEU A 231 -13.44 -6.87 -17.25
N GLY A 232 -12.23 -6.50 -16.88
CA GLY A 232 -11.91 -5.12 -16.57
C GLY A 232 -10.55 -4.67 -17.10
N VAL A 233 -10.45 -3.38 -17.31
CA VAL A 233 -9.19 -2.67 -17.57
C VAL A 233 -9.17 -1.40 -16.72
N ALA A 234 -7.98 -1.05 -16.23
CA ALA A 234 -7.74 0.19 -15.51
C ALA A 234 -6.40 0.79 -15.94
N PHE A 235 -6.40 2.09 -16.19
CA PHE A 235 -5.20 2.86 -16.46
C PHE A 235 -5.01 3.89 -15.36
N HIS A 236 -3.80 3.95 -14.83
CA HIS A 236 -3.40 4.87 -13.77
C HIS A 236 -2.24 5.72 -14.25
N TYR A 237 -2.32 7.00 -13.97
CA TYR A 237 -1.24 7.95 -14.17
C TYR A 237 -1.02 8.76 -12.90
N ASN A 238 0.23 8.84 -12.46
CA ASN A 238 0.67 9.73 -11.39
C ASN A 238 1.84 10.57 -11.91
N SER A 239 1.72 11.89 -11.81
CA SER A 239 2.72 12.82 -12.34
C SER A 239 4.06 12.77 -11.60
N LYS A 240 4.07 12.31 -10.36
CA LYS A 240 5.27 12.17 -9.52
C LYS A 240 5.11 11.03 -8.53
N ASN A 241 6.22 10.35 -8.24
CA ASN A 241 6.35 9.47 -7.08
C ASN A 241 7.03 10.26 -5.95
N VAL A 242 6.64 10.05 -4.70
CA VAL A 242 7.25 10.71 -3.52
C VAL A 242 8.75 10.49 -3.45
N LEU A 243 9.21 9.32 -3.86
CA LEU A 243 10.61 8.89 -3.71
C LEU A 243 11.45 9.12 -4.96
N ASN A 244 10.83 9.23 -6.12
CA ASN A 244 11.48 9.61 -7.36
C ASN A 244 10.57 10.56 -8.15
N SER A 245 11.13 11.59 -8.71
CA SER A 245 10.38 12.62 -9.44
C SER A 245 9.82 12.15 -10.79
N ALA A 246 9.95 10.89 -11.13
CA ALA A 246 9.50 10.35 -12.40
C ALA A 246 7.98 10.08 -12.39
N PRO A 247 7.27 10.37 -13.48
CA PRO A 247 5.87 10.01 -13.61
C PRO A 247 5.72 8.49 -13.69
N SER A 248 4.63 7.99 -13.16
CA SER A 248 4.24 6.57 -13.19
C SER A 248 2.99 6.39 -14.01
N GLN A 249 2.98 5.40 -14.89
CA GLN A 249 1.80 4.99 -15.66
C GLN A 249 1.69 3.48 -15.67
N VAL A 250 0.49 2.98 -15.37
CA VAL A 250 0.24 1.55 -15.26
C VAL A 250 -1.09 1.24 -15.96
N LEU A 251 -1.05 0.31 -16.91
CA LEU A 251 -2.24 -0.28 -17.51
C LEU A 251 -2.41 -1.69 -16.97
N SER A 252 -3.55 -1.98 -16.36
CA SER A 252 -3.86 -3.29 -15.79
C SER A 252 -5.11 -3.86 -16.45
N ALA A 253 -5.13 -5.19 -16.58
CA ALA A 253 -6.28 -5.93 -17.10
C ALA A 253 -6.57 -7.12 -16.19
N GLY A 254 -7.86 -7.39 -15.96
CA GLY A 254 -8.26 -8.44 -15.04
C GLY A 254 -9.55 -9.11 -15.43
N VAL A 255 -9.72 -10.31 -14.90
CA VAL A 255 -10.94 -11.11 -15.00
C VAL A 255 -11.34 -11.60 -13.62
N SER A 256 -12.63 -11.61 -13.30
CA SER A 256 -13.14 -12.29 -12.13
C SER A 256 -14.38 -13.10 -12.45
N TYR A 257 -14.55 -14.17 -11.68
CA TYR A 257 -15.71 -15.06 -11.77
C TYR A 257 -16.38 -15.18 -10.41
N ASP A 258 -17.66 -14.89 -10.34
CA ASP A 258 -18.45 -14.86 -9.11
C ASP A 258 -19.29 -16.14 -8.99
N LEU A 259 -18.99 -16.97 -7.97
CA LEU A 259 -19.67 -18.23 -7.63
C LEU A 259 -20.62 -18.05 -6.43
N LYS A 260 -21.23 -16.88 -6.27
CA LYS A 260 -22.12 -16.49 -5.16
C LYS A 260 -21.35 -16.26 -3.86
N ILE A 261 -20.89 -17.34 -3.19
CA ILE A 261 -20.12 -17.25 -1.93
C ILE A 261 -18.61 -17.18 -2.17
N LEU A 262 -18.16 -17.43 -3.39
CA LEU A 262 -16.74 -17.46 -3.77
C LEU A 262 -16.52 -16.63 -5.02
N LYS A 263 -15.59 -15.69 -4.95
CA LYS A 263 -15.11 -14.91 -6.10
C LYS A 263 -13.66 -15.24 -6.38
N LEU A 264 -13.36 -15.58 -7.62
CA LEU A 264 -12.02 -15.79 -8.12
C LEU A 264 -11.64 -14.58 -8.98
N ALA A 265 -10.42 -14.07 -8.84
CA ALA A 265 -9.91 -12.99 -9.67
C ALA A 265 -8.49 -13.29 -10.15
N PHE A 266 -8.23 -12.96 -11.40
CA PHE A 266 -6.90 -12.95 -11.99
C PHE A 266 -6.66 -11.61 -12.65
N GLU A 267 -5.47 -11.04 -12.43
CA GLU A 267 -5.10 -9.73 -12.94
C GLU A 267 -3.65 -9.73 -13.41
N VAL A 268 -3.42 -9.02 -14.51
CA VAL A 268 -2.09 -8.66 -14.99
C VAL A 268 -1.95 -7.16 -14.84
N GLU A 269 -1.10 -6.74 -13.90
CA GLU A 269 -0.74 -5.35 -13.68
C GLU A 269 0.39 -4.95 -14.64
N ASP A 270 0.46 -3.68 -15.04
CA ASP A 270 1.49 -3.12 -15.95
C ASP A 270 1.62 -3.93 -17.27
N VAL A 271 0.51 -4.12 -17.96
CA VAL A 271 0.44 -4.84 -19.24
C VAL A 271 1.43 -4.28 -20.27
N LEU A 272 1.68 -2.97 -20.24
CA LEU A 272 2.62 -2.29 -21.15
C LEU A 272 4.09 -2.50 -20.82
N ASN A 273 4.41 -3.20 -19.74
CA ASN A 273 5.77 -3.55 -19.35
C ASN A 273 6.66 -2.35 -19.05
N THR A 274 6.08 -1.31 -18.47
CA THR A 274 6.79 -0.06 -18.20
C THR A 274 7.58 -0.07 -16.89
N GLN A 275 7.20 -0.91 -15.92
CA GLN A 275 7.74 -0.83 -14.57
C GLN A 275 8.09 -2.19 -13.93
N LYS A 276 7.34 -3.27 -14.26
CA LYS A 276 7.45 -4.57 -13.57
C LYS A 276 7.96 -5.67 -14.49
N THR A 277 8.74 -6.60 -13.96
CA THR A 277 9.08 -7.85 -14.64
C THR A 277 7.85 -8.76 -14.74
N PHE A 278 7.83 -9.69 -15.68
CA PHE A 278 6.67 -10.50 -16.02
C PHE A 278 6.01 -11.19 -14.80
N TYR A 279 6.79 -11.83 -13.96
CA TYR A 279 6.26 -12.57 -12.78
C TYR A 279 5.74 -11.64 -11.67
N ARG A 280 6.19 -10.40 -11.60
CA ARG A 280 5.69 -9.40 -10.64
C ARG A 280 4.33 -8.81 -11.01
N LYS A 281 3.87 -9.07 -12.21
CA LYS A 281 2.63 -8.51 -12.76
C LYS A 281 1.41 -9.36 -12.49
N MET A 282 1.61 -10.65 -12.18
CA MET A 282 0.51 -11.60 -12.02
C MET A 282 -0.03 -11.55 -10.60
N ASN A 283 -1.31 -11.30 -10.49
CA ASN A 283 -2.07 -11.27 -9.26
C ASN A 283 -3.20 -12.28 -9.32
N LEU A 284 -3.34 -13.08 -8.26
CA LEU A 284 -4.46 -13.99 -8.07
C LEU A 284 -5.17 -13.62 -6.78
N GLY A 285 -6.49 -13.56 -6.81
CA GLY A 285 -7.33 -13.24 -5.67
C GLY A 285 -8.48 -14.22 -5.49
N LEU A 286 -8.80 -14.48 -4.25
CA LEU A 286 -9.94 -15.29 -3.83
C LEU A 286 -10.64 -14.54 -2.69
N GLU A 287 -11.96 -14.44 -2.79
CA GLU A 287 -12.84 -13.91 -1.75
C GLU A 287 -13.93 -14.93 -1.45
N SER A 288 -14.15 -15.24 -0.18
CA SER A 288 -15.31 -15.97 0.31
C SER A 288 -16.18 -15.05 1.14
N ASP A 289 -17.45 -14.91 0.76
CA ASP A 289 -18.42 -14.03 1.42
C ASP A 289 -19.47 -14.83 2.19
N PHE A 290 -19.45 -14.72 3.52
CA PHE A 290 -20.41 -15.33 4.44
C PHE A 290 -21.36 -14.29 5.05
N GLY A 291 -21.54 -13.13 4.40
CA GLY A 291 -22.35 -12.02 4.88
C GLY A 291 -21.57 -11.12 5.83
N PHE A 292 -21.61 -11.42 7.13
CA PHE A 292 -20.88 -10.62 8.13
C PHE A 292 -19.37 -10.90 8.19
N LEU A 293 -18.92 -12.02 7.64
CA LEU A 293 -17.52 -12.42 7.58
C LEU A 293 -17.10 -12.62 6.13
N LYS A 294 -16.05 -11.93 5.70
CA LYS A 294 -15.38 -12.15 4.43
C LYS A 294 -13.96 -12.64 4.66
N LEU A 295 -13.57 -13.67 3.93
CA LEU A 295 -12.22 -14.23 3.95
C LEU A 295 -11.57 -13.96 2.60
N TYR A 296 -10.29 -13.60 2.65
CA TYR A 296 -9.50 -13.27 1.47
C TYR A 296 -8.23 -14.11 1.44
N ALA A 297 -7.86 -14.55 0.25
CA ALA A 297 -6.57 -15.15 -0.03
C ALA A 297 -6.07 -14.68 -1.39
N GLY A 298 -4.77 -14.71 -1.62
CA GLY A 298 -4.22 -14.29 -2.90
C GLY A 298 -2.76 -14.65 -3.08
N LEU A 299 -2.28 -14.34 -4.28
CA LEU A 299 -0.89 -14.46 -4.66
C LEU A 299 -0.47 -13.18 -5.38
N HIS A 300 0.56 -12.52 -4.89
CA HIS A 300 1.15 -11.31 -5.48
C HIS A 300 2.66 -11.49 -5.63
N ALA A 301 3.17 -11.29 -6.84
CA ALA A 301 4.60 -11.41 -7.13
C ALA A 301 5.24 -12.70 -6.58
N GLY A 302 4.50 -13.83 -6.56
CA GLY A 302 4.96 -15.10 -6.01
C GLY A 302 4.76 -15.27 -4.50
N TRP A 303 4.24 -14.28 -3.78
CA TRP A 303 4.00 -14.32 -2.35
C TRP A 303 2.53 -14.54 -2.01
N LEU A 304 2.29 -15.39 -1.00
CA LEU A 304 0.93 -15.57 -0.45
C LEU A 304 0.50 -14.35 0.34
N THR A 305 -0.74 -13.94 0.10
CA THR A 305 -1.45 -12.89 0.82
C THR A 305 -2.73 -13.45 1.42
N GLY A 306 -3.30 -12.75 2.39
CA GLY A 306 -4.56 -13.18 2.96
C GLY A 306 -5.16 -12.12 3.87
N GLY A 307 -6.41 -12.33 4.27
CA GLY A 307 -7.07 -11.41 5.18
C GLY A 307 -8.46 -11.87 5.56
N LEU A 308 -9.04 -11.12 6.47
CA LEU A 308 -10.42 -11.28 6.90
C LEU A 308 -11.05 -9.91 7.14
N LYS A 309 -12.36 -9.82 6.97
CA LYS A 309 -13.16 -8.63 7.24
C LYS A 309 -14.42 -9.03 7.97
N LEU A 310 -14.66 -8.36 9.09
CA LEU A 310 -15.94 -8.37 9.78
C LEU A 310 -16.74 -7.16 9.29
N ASP A 311 -17.83 -7.44 8.60
CA ASP A 311 -18.72 -6.45 8.01
C ASP A 311 -20.01 -6.38 8.85
N VAL A 312 -20.06 -5.42 9.77
CA VAL A 312 -21.22 -5.21 10.63
C VAL A 312 -21.92 -3.91 10.24
N PRO A 313 -23.20 -3.74 10.56
CA PRO A 313 -23.89 -2.50 10.25
C PRO A 313 -23.10 -1.28 10.75
N PHE A 314 -22.90 -0.31 9.84
CA PHE A 314 -22.21 0.98 10.05
C PHE A 314 -20.69 0.94 10.18
N PHE A 315 -20.05 -0.17 10.55
CA PHE A 315 -18.59 -0.22 10.63
C PHE A 315 -18.03 -1.58 10.20
N ASN A 316 -16.77 -1.56 9.77
CA ASN A 316 -16.03 -2.74 9.42
C ASN A 316 -14.70 -2.76 10.16
N VAL A 317 -14.29 -3.94 10.57
CA VAL A 317 -12.94 -4.21 11.05
C VAL A 317 -12.32 -5.26 10.14
N ALA A 318 -11.12 -5.01 9.68
CA ALA A 318 -10.49 -5.93 8.77
C ALA A 318 -8.99 -6.06 9.05
N PHE A 319 -8.45 -7.24 8.73
CA PHE A 319 -7.04 -7.56 8.84
C PHE A 319 -6.54 -8.15 7.54
N SER A 320 -5.36 -7.73 7.09
CA SER A 320 -4.69 -8.36 5.95
C SER A 320 -3.21 -8.56 6.19
N THR A 321 -2.65 -9.52 5.46
CA THR A 321 -1.20 -9.72 5.33
C THR A 321 -0.84 -9.82 3.87
N TYR A 322 0.21 -9.13 3.47
CA TYR A 322 0.75 -9.13 2.12
C TYR A 322 2.26 -8.91 2.17
N VAL A 323 2.93 -9.12 1.05
CA VAL A 323 4.38 -8.92 0.95
C VAL A 323 4.67 -7.83 -0.07
N VAL A 324 5.56 -6.91 0.29
CA VAL A 324 6.16 -5.93 -0.61
C VAL A 324 7.45 -6.54 -1.16
N GLU A 325 7.53 -6.75 -2.47
CA GLU A 325 8.71 -7.30 -3.14
C GLU A 325 9.69 -6.19 -3.51
N PHE A 326 10.91 -6.28 -3.01
CA PHE A 326 11.98 -5.31 -3.29
C PHE A 326 12.91 -5.74 -4.42
N SER A 327 12.90 -7.03 -4.77
CA SER A 327 13.70 -7.54 -5.87
C SER A 327 13.03 -7.23 -7.22
N PRO A 328 13.79 -7.00 -8.30
CA PRO A 328 13.25 -6.98 -9.65
C PRO A 328 12.63 -8.32 -10.06
N ASN A 329 13.00 -9.42 -9.41
CA ASN A 329 12.45 -10.75 -9.64
C ASN A 329 11.47 -11.12 -8.54
N ALA A 330 10.35 -11.74 -8.92
CA ALA A 330 9.30 -12.15 -7.99
C ALA A 330 9.79 -13.24 -7.01
N GLY A 331 9.34 -13.15 -5.76
CA GLY A 331 9.53 -14.17 -4.74
C GLY A 331 10.94 -14.28 -4.15
N LEU A 332 11.81 -13.28 -4.35
CA LEU A 332 13.18 -13.35 -3.88
C LEU A 332 13.47 -12.50 -2.65
N MET A 333 12.90 -11.31 -2.55
CA MET A 333 13.24 -10.36 -1.48
C MET A 333 12.02 -9.53 -1.09
N GLY A 334 11.26 -10.03 -0.16
CA GLY A 334 10.00 -9.41 0.27
C GLY A 334 9.96 -9.10 1.75
N GLU A 335 9.30 -8.00 2.09
CA GLU A 335 8.91 -7.66 3.45
C GLU A 335 7.43 -7.93 3.64
N ARG A 336 7.08 -8.77 4.62
CA ARG A 336 5.70 -9.01 4.97
C ARG A 336 5.15 -7.83 5.78
N LYS A 337 3.99 -7.36 5.35
CA LYS A 337 3.22 -6.32 6.06
C LYS A 337 1.90 -6.87 6.57
N TYR A 338 1.47 -6.30 7.67
CA TYR A 338 0.16 -6.54 8.30
C TYR A 338 -0.60 -5.22 8.32
N THR A 339 -1.84 -5.25 7.87
CA THR A 339 -2.73 -4.09 7.91
C THR A 339 -3.91 -4.37 8.81
N LEU A 340 -4.17 -3.51 9.77
CA LEU A 340 -5.41 -3.45 10.54
C LEU A 340 -6.22 -2.25 10.04
N SER A 341 -7.44 -2.50 9.58
CA SER A 341 -8.32 -1.51 8.99
C SER A 341 -9.60 -1.34 9.80
N PHE A 342 -9.98 -0.10 9.99
CA PHE A 342 -11.26 0.29 10.56
C PHE A 342 -11.96 1.23 9.59
N SER A 343 -13.24 0.98 9.29
CA SER A 343 -14.01 1.89 8.44
C SER A 343 -15.47 1.94 8.83
N ALA A 344 -16.07 3.12 8.66
CA ALA A 344 -17.51 3.32 8.77
C ALA A 344 -18.07 3.60 7.37
N ARG A 345 -19.28 3.07 7.10
CA ARG A 345 -20.03 3.28 5.85
C ARG A 345 -21.36 3.93 6.12
N PHE A 346 -21.79 4.80 5.22
CA PHE A 346 -23.06 5.54 5.32
C PHE A 346 -23.62 5.90 3.94
#